data_265ac8ec0a94e1a7b56ae69ea7335e8d
#
_entry.id   265ac8ec0a94e1a7b56ae69ea7335e8d
#
_cell.length_a   1.000
_cell.length_b   1.000
_cell.length_c   1.000
_cell.angle_alpha   90.00
_cell.angle_beta   90.00
_cell.angle_gamma   90.00
#
_symmetry.space_group_name_H-M   'P 1'
#
loop_
_entity.id
_entity.type
_entity.pdbx_description
1 polymer ?
#
loop_
_entity_poly.entity_id
_entity_poly.type
_entity_poly.pdbx_seq_one_letter_code
_entity_poly.pdbx_strand_id
1 'polypeptide(L)'
;MNHEGAMCMIILTKSRQDAAAALKPAMESHDKILIVDFGSQVTQLIARRVREEKVYCEIVPFQKAESAFLEMRPKGVILSGGPASVLDKDAPLAPLSIYQAGVPVLGICYGEQAMAAQLGGKVEGGHHREFGRAEVEVTTPSALTDGVWEVGQRYPVWMSHGDRVTKLPEGFVAAATSANAPIAMIADDKRKFYATQFHLEVMHTPHGAALLRNFVRKVSGCTGDWTMRAFKLEAIDKIRKQVGKGRVICGLSGGVDSAVAAVLIHEAIGEQLTCVFVDHGLLRLGEAEKVVALFRGHYNIPLVHVNAADTFLKALEGVEDPEQKRKTIGKLFIDVFEAEAKKIANDGKGLAEFLAQGTLYPDVIESVSFTGGPSVTIKSHHNVGGLPARMNMKLVEPLRELFKDEVRALGRELGLPDAFVGRHPFPGPGLAIRCPGAISRDKLEILRLADNVFIEEIRRAGLYDDIWQAFAVLLPVRTVGVMGDFRTYDFVVGLRAVTSTDGMTADFYPFDMAFIGAVATRLINEVKGVNRVVYDVTSKPPGTIEWE
;
A
#
# COMPACT_ATOMS: atom_id res chain seq x y z
N MET A 1 -42.85 24.65 20.49
CA MET A 1 -42.10 23.55 19.85
C MET A 1 -43.07 22.84 18.93
N ASN A 2 -42.92 23.02 17.62
CA ASN A 2 -43.95 22.68 16.65
C ASN A 2 -43.96 21.18 16.32
N HIS A 3 -45.14 20.59 16.25
CA HIS A 3 -45.42 19.20 15.91
C HIS A 3 -44.80 18.74 14.55
N GLU A 4 -44.49 19.67 13.66
CA GLU A 4 -43.88 19.38 12.35
C GLU A 4 -42.39 18.97 12.43
N GLY A 5 -41.62 19.52 13.39
CA GLY A 5 -40.20 19.15 13.56
C GLY A 5 -39.97 17.73 14.08
N ALA A 6 -40.89 17.23 14.90
CA ALA A 6 -40.83 15.86 15.46
C ALA A 6 -41.20 14.82 14.41
N MET A 7 -42.14 15.13 13.51
CA MET A 7 -42.58 14.21 12.44
C MET A 7 -41.52 14.08 11.33
N CYS A 8 -40.80 15.14 11.00
CA CYS A 8 -39.72 15.12 10.03
C CYS A 8 -38.50 14.29 10.54
N MET A 9 -38.20 14.38 11.82
CA MET A 9 -37.12 13.63 12.47
C MET A 9 -37.45 12.12 12.56
N ILE A 10 -38.70 11.76 12.79
CA ILE A 10 -39.19 10.35 12.83
C ILE A 10 -39.20 9.75 11.42
N ILE A 11 -39.54 10.50 10.38
CA ILE A 11 -39.52 10.03 8.98
C ILE A 11 -38.08 9.82 8.49
N LEU A 12 -37.14 10.70 8.84
CA LEU A 12 -35.72 10.56 8.49
C LEU A 12 -35.02 9.40 9.22
N THR A 13 -35.39 9.14 10.49
CA THR A 13 -34.85 8.00 11.23
C THR A 13 -35.43 6.67 10.75
N LYS A 14 -36.71 6.64 10.39
CA LYS A 14 -37.36 5.43 9.85
C LYS A 14 -36.82 5.09 8.46
N SER A 15 -36.63 6.08 7.57
CA SER A 15 -36.03 5.86 6.25
C SER A 15 -34.56 5.37 6.32
N ARG A 16 -33.79 5.84 7.32
CA ARG A 16 -32.43 5.35 7.57
C ARG A 16 -32.39 3.93 8.14
N GLN A 17 -33.36 3.57 8.99
CA GLN A 17 -33.48 2.23 9.54
C GLN A 17 -33.99 1.23 8.49
N ASP A 18 -34.91 1.63 7.63
CA ASP A 18 -35.42 0.80 6.53
C ASP A 18 -34.38 0.61 5.41
N ALA A 19 -33.57 1.64 5.12
CA ALA A 19 -32.43 1.52 4.20
C ALA A 19 -31.32 0.62 4.77
N ALA A 20 -31.05 0.69 6.08
CA ALA A 20 -30.11 -0.19 6.75
C ALA A 20 -30.61 -1.64 6.85
N ALA A 21 -31.93 -1.84 6.99
CA ALA A 21 -32.55 -3.18 7.00
C ALA A 21 -32.60 -3.83 5.62
N ALA A 22 -32.81 -3.04 4.55
CA ALA A 22 -32.77 -3.52 3.17
C ALA A 22 -31.34 -3.86 2.68
N LEU A 23 -30.30 -3.29 3.31
CA LEU A 23 -28.89 -3.56 2.99
C LEU A 23 -28.30 -4.78 3.73
N LYS A 24 -28.98 -5.29 4.75
CA LYS A 24 -28.49 -6.43 5.56
C LYS A 24 -28.30 -7.76 4.82
N PRO A 25 -29.08 -8.15 3.80
CA PRO A 25 -28.82 -9.37 3.04
C PRO A 25 -27.72 -9.24 1.97
N ALA A 26 -27.38 -8.01 1.53
CA ALA A 26 -26.41 -7.78 0.47
C ALA A 26 -24.96 -7.69 0.96
N MET A 27 -24.72 -7.62 2.27
CA MET A 27 -23.41 -7.35 2.87
C MET A 27 -22.51 -8.59 3.08
N GLU A 28 -22.96 -9.80 2.77
CA GLU A 28 -22.20 -11.02 3.08
C GLU A 28 -21.54 -11.72 1.89
N SER A 29 -21.65 -11.25 0.67
CA SER A 29 -21.06 -11.96 -0.48
C SER A 29 -20.58 -11.04 -1.60
N HIS A 30 -19.42 -10.42 -1.40
CA HIS A 30 -18.66 -9.90 -2.55
C HIS A 30 -18.20 -11.04 -3.44
N ASP A 31 -18.15 -10.78 -4.74
CA ASP A 31 -17.46 -11.65 -5.68
C ASP A 31 -15.97 -11.70 -5.33
N LYS A 32 -15.41 -12.91 -5.27
CA LYS A 32 -14.06 -13.13 -4.74
C LYS A 32 -13.18 -13.90 -5.71
N ILE A 33 -11.92 -13.49 -5.78
CA ILE A 33 -10.85 -14.24 -6.46
C ILE A 33 -9.83 -14.69 -5.41
N LEU A 34 -9.52 -15.99 -5.40
CA LEU A 34 -8.45 -16.53 -4.59
C LEU A 34 -7.14 -16.49 -5.38
N ILE A 35 -6.08 -15.99 -4.79
CA ILE A 35 -4.73 -16.00 -5.38
C ILE A 35 -3.87 -16.95 -4.55
N VAL A 36 -3.46 -18.06 -5.17
CA VAL A 36 -2.55 -19.03 -4.55
C VAL A 36 -1.12 -18.59 -4.81
N ASP A 37 -0.38 -18.31 -3.75
CA ASP A 37 0.99 -17.83 -3.81
C ASP A 37 2.00 -18.96 -3.75
N PHE A 38 2.82 -19.07 -4.80
CA PHE A 38 3.96 -19.98 -4.89
C PHE A 38 5.30 -19.31 -4.60
N GLY A 39 5.29 -18.10 -4.02
CA GLY A 39 6.48 -17.36 -3.60
C GLY A 39 7.01 -16.36 -4.61
N SER A 40 6.18 -15.89 -5.54
CA SER A 40 6.56 -14.83 -6.45
C SER A 40 6.71 -13.49 -5.73
N GLN A 41 7.76 -12.74 -6.07
CA GLN A 41 7.94 -11.37 -5.58
C GLN A 41 6.87 -10.40 -6.12
N VAL A 42 6.16 -10.78 -7.17
CA VAL A 42 5.16 -9.93 -7.84
C VAL A 42 3.72 -10.37 -7.63
N THR A 43 3.47 -11.34 -6.72
CA THR A 43 2.09 -11.80 -6.42
C THR A 43 1.17 -10.66 -5.98
N GLN A 44 1.70 -9.66 -5.27
CA GLN A 44 0.91 -8.48 -4.87
C GLN A 44 0.40 -7.67 -6.07
N LEU A 45 1.13 -7.67 -7.20
CA LEU A 45 0.68 -6.99 -8.41
C LEU A 45 -0.54 -7.70 -9.03
N ILE A 46 -0.62 -9.03 -8.94
CA ILE A 46 -1.82 -9.78 -9.37
C ILE A 46 -3.03 -9.30 -8.58
N ALA A 47 -2.91 -9.22 -7.24
CA ALA A 47 -3.99 -8.76 -6.39
C ALA A 47 -4.40 -7.32 -6.70
N ARG A 48 -3.44 -6.41 -6.91
CA ARG A 48 -3.74 -5.02 -7.32
C ARG A 48 -4.55 -4.97 -8.62
N ARG A 49 -4.17 -5.75 -9.65
CA ARG A 49 -4.90 -5.81 -10.92
C ARG A 49 -6.33 -6.32 -10.74
N VAL A 50 -6.55 -7.32 -9.87
CA VAL A 50 -7.89 -7.79 -9.53
C VAL A 50 -8.70 -6.71 -8.81
N ARG A 51 -8.08 -5.96 -7.87
CA ARG A 51 -8.72 -4.86 -7.13
C ARG A 51 -9.05 -3.66 -8.02
N GLU A 52 -8.22 -3.36 -9.02
CA GLU A 52 -8.51 -2.35 -10.06
C GLU A 52 -9.84 -2.66 -10.79
N GLU A 53 -10.18 -3.95 -10.93
CA GLU A 53 -11.47 -4.39 -11.46
C GLU A 53 -12.61 -4.37 -10.40
N LYS A 54 -12.38 -3.76 -9.24
CA LYS A 54 -13.34 -3.68 -8.13
C LYS A 54 -13.85 -5.06 -7.68
N VAL A 55 -12.95 -6.03 -7.63
CA VAL A 55 -13.23 -7.39 -7.15
C VAL A 55 -12.35 -7.68 -5.95
N TYR A 56 -12.94 -8.22 -4.90
CA TYR A 56 -12.20 -8.64 -3.71
C TYR A 56 -11.29 -9.82 -4.04
N CYS A 57 -10.08 -9.83 -3.50
CA CYS A 57 -9.18 -10.97 -3.61
C CYS A 57 -8.33 -11.14 -2.36
N GLU A 58 -7.92 -12.37 -2.10
CA GLU A 58 -6.98 -12.72 -1.06
C GLU A 58 -5.80 -13.50 -1.64
N ILE A 59 -4.60 -13.18 -1.15
CA ILE A 59 -3.37 -13.93 -1.40
C ILE A 59 -3.18 -14.91 -0.25
N VAL A 60 -3.05 -16.18 -0.56
CA VAL A 60 -2.77 -17.21 0.44
C VAL A 60 -1.60 -18.10 0.00
N PRO A 61 -0.71 -18.49 0.91
CA PRO A 61 0.33 -19.46 0.59
C PRO A 61 -0.29 -20.79 0.14
N PHE A 62 0.35 -21.48 -0.80
CA PHE A 62 -0.18 -22.74 -1.36
C PHE A 62 -0.53 -23.80 -0.29
N GLN A 63 0.17 -23.82 0.85
CA GLN A 63 -0.13 -24.74 1.96
C GLN A 63 -1.50 -24.49 2.62
N LYS A 64 -2.03 -23.27 2.52
CA LYS A 64 -3.33 -22.87 3.06
C LYS A 64 -4.42 -22.76 1.99
N ALA A 65 -4.07 -23.02 0.72
CA ALA A 65 -4.97 -22.77 -0.41
C ALA A 65 -6.26 -23.58 -0.34
N GLU A 66 -6.22 -24.85 0.13
CA GLU A 66 -7.41 -25.68 0.23
C GLU A 66 -8.40 -25.17 1.28
N SER A 67 -7.93 -24.87 2.49
CA SER A 67 -8.79 -24.33 3.55
C SER A 67 -9.39 -22.98 3.15
N ALA A 68 -8.57 -22.09 2.57
CA ALA A 68 -9.03 -20.79 2.09
C ALA A 68 -10.04 -20.91 0.94
N PHE A 69 -9.83 -21.84 0.01
CA PHE A 69 -10.74 -22.09 -1.09
C PHE A 69 -12.15 -22.52 -0.60
N LEU A 70 -12.18 -23.44 0.39
CA LEU A 70 -13.45 -23.93 0.95
C LEU A 70 -14.19 -22.86 1.77
N GLU A 71 -13.44 -22.06 2.51
CA GLU A 71 -14.00 -20.98 3.34
C GLU A 71 -14.47 -19.78 2.47
N MET A 72 -13.62 -19.34 1.55
CA MET A 72 -13.85 -18.15 0.74
C MET A 72 -14.89 -18.36 -0.35
N ARG A 73 -14.99 -19.57 -0.92
CA ARG A 73 -15.86 -19.94 -2.07
C ARG A 73 -15.69 -18.96 -3.24
N PRO A 74 -14.48 -18.82 -3.80
CA PRO A 74 -14.19 -17.82 -4.81
C PRO A 74 -14.89 -18.14 -6.14
N LYS A 75 -15.16 -17.10 -6.94
CA LYS A 75 -15.66 -17.26 -8.32
C LYS A 75 -14.58 -17.65 -9.32
N GLY A 76 -13.30 -17.49 -8.96
CA GLY A 76 -12.15 -17.90 -9.75
C GLY A 76 -10.90 -17.98 -8.90
N VAL A 77 -9.89 -18.69 -9.40
CA VAL A 77 -8.60 -18.88 -8.73
C VAL A 77 -7.48 -18.46 -9.66
N ILE A 78 -6.50 -17.73 -9.14
CA ILE A 78 -5.26 -17.38 -9.85
C ILE A 78 -4.09 -18.10 -9.15
N LEU A 79 -3.31 -18.84 -9.90
CA LEU A 79 -2.07 -19.49 -9.48
C LEU A 79 -0.91 -18.59 -9.86
N SER A 80 -0.18 -18.08 -8.88
CA SER A 80 0.90 -17.10 -9.11
C SER A 80 2.13 -17.71 -9.77
N GLY A 81 3.10 -16.87 -10.11
CA GLY A 81 4.46 -17.28 -10.36
C GLY A 81 5.16 -17.82 -9.10
N GLY A 82 6.38 -18.31 -9.26
CA GLY A 82 7.19 -18.79 -8.14
C GLY A 82 8.64 -19.07 -8.56
N PRO A 83 9.57 -19.10 -7.59
CA PRO A 83 10.98 -19.35 -7.86
C PRO A 83 11.34 -20.83 -7.99
N ALA A 84 10.42 -21.74 -7.63
CA ALA A 84 10.64 -23.17 -7.66
C ALA A 84 10.54 -23.78 -9.07
N SER A 85 10.99 -25.00 -9.25
CA SER A 85 10.70 -25.83 -10.42
C SER A 85 9.65 -26.87 -10.08
N VAL A 86 8.68 -27.10 -10.95
CA VAL A 86 7.71 -28.20 -10.79
C VAL A 86 8.33 -29.58 -10.94
N LEU A 87 9.60 -29.64 -11.37
CA LEU A 87 10.38 -30.87 -11.49
C LEU A 87 11.07 -31.25 -10.17
N ASP A 88 11.07 -30.35 -9.20
CA ASP A 88 11.63 -30.60 -7.88
C ASP A 88 10.73 -31.57 -7.08
N LYS A 89 11.34 -32.39 -6.22
CA LYS A 89 10.63 -33.43 -5.45
C LYS A 89 9.54 -32.85 -4.55
N ASP A 90 9.78 -31.67 -3.96
CA ASP A 90 8.87 -31.00 -3.04
C ASP A 90 8.30 -29.70 -3.67
N ALA A 91 8.03 -29.74 -4.98
CA ALA A 91 7.50 -28.60 -5.72
C ALA A 91 6.18 -28.09 -5.10
N PRO A 92 6.00 -26.78 -4.91
CA PRO A 92 4.73 -26.19 -4.49
C PRO A 92 3.62 -26.46 -5.51
N LEU A 93 2.55 -27.13 -5.12
CA LEU A 93 1.43 -27.46 -6.00
C LEU A 93 0.11 -26.91 -5.48
N ALA A 94 -0.82 -26.65 -6.37
CA ALA A 94 -2.18 -26.29 -6.00
C ALA A 94 -2.96 -27.53 -5.52
N PRO A 95 -3.89 -27.40 -4.56
CA PRO A 95 -4.79 -28.48 -4.18
C PRO A 95 -5.61 -28.96 -5.39
N LEU A 96 -5.68 -30.26 -5.61
CA LEU A 96 -6.45 -30.85 -6.71
C LEU A 96 -7.95 -30.52 -6.66
N SER A 97 -8.48 -30.26 -5.46
CA SER A 97 -9.87 -29.82 -5.23
C SER A 97 -10.22 -28.55 -6.01
N ILE A 98 -9.26 -27.65 -6.26
CA ILE A 98 -9.44 -26.42 -7.03
C ILE A 98 -9.81 -26.76 -8.49
N TYR A 99 -9.12 -27.71 -9.12
CA TYR A 99 -9.40 -28.11 -10.49
C TYR A 99 -10.69 -28.94 -10.64
N GLN A 100 -11.14 -29.54 -9.53
CA GLN A 100 -12.37 -30.37 -9.52
C GLN A 100 -13.63 -29.57 -9.18
N ALA A 101 -13.49 -28.38 -8.66
CA ALA A 101 -14.62 -27.58 -8.16
C ALA A 101 -15.44 -26.89 -9.25
N GLY A 102 -15.00 -26.92 -10.52
CA GLY A 102 -15.71 -26.27 -11.63
C GLY A 102 -15.61 -24.75 -11.65
N VAL A 103 -14.69 -24.16 -10.88
CA VAL A 103 -14.38 -22.72 -10.91
C VAL A 103 -13.30 -22.43 -11.93
N PRO A 104 -13.33 -21.26 -12.58
CA PRO A 104 -12.26 -20.81 -13.47
C PRO A 104 -10.89 -20.76 -12.78
N VAL A 105 -9.83 -21.16 -13.49
CA VAL A 105 -8.45 -21.12 -12.98
C VAL A 105 -7.54 -20.45 -14.00
N LEU A 106 -6.70 -19.50 -13.54
CA LEU A 106 -5.65 -18.85 -14.34
C LEU A 106 -4.29 -19.13 -13.71
N GLY A 107 -3.38 -19.77 -14.44
CA GLY A 107 -1.98 -19.94 -14.06
C GLY A 107 -1.08 -18.85 -14.66
N ILE A 108 -0.10 -18.33 -13.90
CA ILE A 108 0.87 -17.36 -14.38
C ILE A 108 2.27 -17.89 -14.11
N CYS A 109 3.09 -18.02 -15.16
CA CYS A 109 4.49 -18.46 -15.10
C CYS A 109 4.61 -19.84 -14.41
N TYR A 110 5.09 -19.93 -13.19
CA TYR A 110 5.09 -21.17 -12.41
C TYR A 110 3.70 -21.80 -12.30
N GLY A 111 2.66 -20.98 -12.14
CA GLY A 111 1.27 -21.45 -12.10
C GLY A 111 0.81 -22.16 -13.38
N GLU A 112 1.32 -21.77 -14.56
CA GLU A 112 1.12 -22.51 -15.81
C GLU A 112 1.77 -23.89 -15.77
N GLN A 113 3.02 -23.93 -15.33
CA GLN A 113 3.81 -25.18 -15.25
C GLN A 113 3.17 -26.14 -14.24
N ALA A 114 2.76 -25.65 -13.07
CA ALA A 114 2.08 -26.43 -12.04
C ALA A 114 0.75 -26.99 -12.56
N MET A 115 -0.08 -26.16 -13.20
CA MET A 115 -1.33 -26.59 -13.81
C MET A 115 -1.09 -27.65 -14.88
N ALA A 116 -0.14 -27.42 -15.80
CA ALA A 116 0.17 -28.38 -16.86
C ALA A 116 0.65 -29.72 -16.30
N ALA A 117 1.56 -29.71 -15.35
CA ALA A 117 2.09 -30.93 -14.72
C ALA A 117 1.00 -31.72 -13.98
N GLN A 118 0.16 -31.03 -13.18
CA GLN A 118 -0.89 -31.67 -12.38
C GLN A 118 -2.03 -32.25 -13.26
N LEU A 119 -2.27 -31.69 -14.44
CA LEU A 119 -3.34 -32.14 -15.35
C LEU A 119 -2.85 -33.10 -16.45
N GLY A 120 -1.61 -33.61 -16.36
CA GLY A 120 -1.09 -34.67 -17.24
C GLY A 120 -0.35 -34.17 -18.48
N GLY A 121 0.01 -32.89 -18.52
CA GLY A 121 0.94 -32.31 -19.46
C GLY A 121 2.40 -32.66 -19.11
N LYS A 122 3.36 -32.06 -19.82
CA LYS A 122 4.79 -32.25 -19.55
C LYS A 122 5.48 -30.89 -19.44
N VAL A 123 6.29 -30.73 -18.43
CA VAL A 123 7.20 -29.61 -18.22
C VAL A 123 8.63 -30.11 -18.33
N GLU A 124 9.49 -29.36 -18.96
CA GLU A 124 10.90 -29.67 -19.11
C GLU A 124 11.75 -28.49 -18.66
N GLY A 125 12.90 -28.80 -18.04
CA GLY A 125 13.92 -27.82 -17.71
C GLY A 125 14.48 -27.21 -18.99
N GLY A 126 14.45 -25.90 -19.08
CA GLY A 126 14.90 -25.19 -20.27
C GLY A 126 16.42 -25.12 -20.35
N HIS A 127 17.01 -25.54 -21.48
CA HIS A 127 18.40 -25.20 -21.80
C HIS A 127 18.58 -23.71 -22.14
N HIS A 128 17.47 -23.02 -22.43
CA HIS A 128 17.42 -21.59 -22.72
C HIS A 128 16.48 -20.91 -21.73
N ARG A 129 17.04 -20.15 -20.82
CA ARG A 129 16.30 -19.28 -19.91
C ARG A 129 15.81 -18.06 -20.67
N GLU A 130 14.59 -17.60 -20.38
CA GLU A 130 14.01 -16.42 -21.00
C GLU A 130 13.64 -15.40 -19.91
N PHE A 131 14.38 -14.30 -19.88
CA PHE A 131 14.17 -13.20 -18.91
C PHE A 131 14.10 -11.87 -19.63
N GLY A 132 13.05 -11.09 -19.34
CA GLY A 132 12.87 -9.76 -19.88
C GLY A 132 11.81 -9.68 -20.98
N ARG A 133 11.99 -8.73 -21.90
CA ARG A 133 11.04 -8.48 -22.99
C ARG A 133 11.10 -9.59 -24.03
N ALA A 134 9.94 -10.13 -24.38
CA ALA A 134 9.74 -11.09 -25.44
C ALA A 134 8.46 -10.76 -26.22
N GLU A 135 8.24 -11.47 -27.32
CA GLU A 135 6.99 -11.38 -28.09
C GLU A 135 6.33 -12.75 -28.13
N VAL A 136 5.01 -12.77 -28.01
CA VAL A 136 4.19 -13.96 -28.24
C VAL A 136 3.31 -13.76 -29.47
N GLU A 137 3.16 -14.80 -30.26
CA GLU A 137 2.24 -14.87 -31.38
C GLU A 137 0.99 -15.65 -30.96
N VAL A 138 -0.18 -15.06 -31.14
CA VAL A 138 -1.46 -15.71 -30.83
C VAL A 138 -1.79 -16.73 -31.91
N THR A 139 -1.96 -17.98 -31.52
CA THR A 139 -2.20 -19.10 -32.45
C THR A 139 -3.65 -19.56 -32.47
N THR A 140 -4.35 -19.44 -31.34
CA THR A 140 -5.72 -19.91 -31.19
C THR A 140 -6.52 -18.90 -30.37
N PRO A 141 -7.77 -18.58 -30.72
CA PRO A 141 -8.60 -17.70 -29.93
C PRO A 141 -8.99 -18.37 -28.60
N SER A 142 -9.20 -17.58 -27.57
CA SER A 142 -9.67 -18.03 -26.26
C SER A 142 -10.49 -16.94 -25.58
N ALA A 143 -11.33 -17.29 -24.61
CA ALA A 143 -12.09 -16.30 -23.84
C ALA A 143 -11.16 -15.31 -23.08
N LEU A 144 -9.94 -15.73 -22.76
CA LEU A 144 -8.94 -14.84 -22.10
C LEU A 144 -8.47 -13.73 -23.05
N THR A 145 -8.27 -14.02 -24.33
CA THR A 145 -7.75 -13.08 -25.34
C THR A 145 -8.85 -12.27 -26.05
N ASP A 146 -10.12 -12.63 -25.84
CA ASP A 146 -11.27 -12.05 -26.54
C ASP A 146 -11.35 -10.52 -26.43
N GLY A 147 -11.32 -9.85 -27.59
CA GLY A 147 -11.37 -8.39 -27.69
C GLY A 147 -10.09 -7.67 -27.24
N VAL A 148 -9.01 -8.41 -26.97
CA VAL A 148 -7.71 -7.86 -26.56
C VAL A 148 -6.60 -8.23 -27.54
N TRP A 149 -6.53 -9.50 -27.93
CA TRP A 149 -5.53 -10.03 -28.84
C TRP A 149 -6.17 -10.74 -30.03
N GLU A 150 -5.57 -10.57 -31.20
CA GLU A 150 -6.03 -11.15 -32.46
C GLU A 150 -5.12 -12.31 -32.88
N VAL A 151 -5.68 -13.37 -33.43
CA VAL A 151 -4.97 -14.53 -33.94
C VAL A 151 -4.02 -14.12 -35.09
N GLY A 152 -2.80 -14.62 -35.07
CA GLY A 152 -1.75 -14.32 -36.04
C GLY A 152 -0.98 -13.02 -35.76
N GLN A 153 -1.38 -12.26 -34.73
CA GLN A 153 -0.67 -11.05 -34.31
C GLN A 153 0.34 -11.34 -33.19
N ARG A 154 1.36 -10.48 -33.10
CA ARG A 154 2.40 -10.54 -32.06
C ARG A 154 2.24 -9.42 -31.05
N TYR A 155 2.47 -9.78 -29.78
CA TYR A 155 2.32 -8.85 -28.68
C TYR A 155 3.51 -8.91 -27.73
N PRO A 156 4.02 -7.76 -27.26
CA PRO A 156 5.10 -7.71 -26.30
C PRO A 156 4.62 -8.18 -24.92
N VAL A 157 5.47 -9.01 -24.30
CA VAL A 157 5.23 -9.59 -22.98
C VAL A 157 6.52 -9.59 -22.16
N TRP A 158 6.39 -9.86 -20.86
CA TRP A 158 7.51 -10.05 -19.96
C TRP A 158 7.63 -11.51 -19.55
N MET A 159 8.76 -12.11 -19.91
CA MET A 159 9.12 -13.48 -19.55
C MET A 159 10.06 -13.50 -18.34
N SER A 160 9.93 -14.52 -17.50
CA SER A 160 10.84 -14.76 -16.37
C SER A 160 10.82 -16.24 -15.99
N HIS A 161 11.38 -17.11 -16.85
CA HIS A 161 11.32 -18.56 -16.62
C HIS A 161 12.57 -19.31 -17.09
N GLY A 162 12.81 -20.46 -16.42
CA GLY A 162 13.80 -21.45 -16.82
C GLY A 162 13.16 -22.72 -17.37
N ASP A 163 12.03 -23.14 -16.79
CA ASP A 163 11.26 -24.29 -17.22
C ASP A 163 10.13 -23.88 -18.16
N ARG A 164 9.64 -24.82 -18.99
CA ARG A 164 8.58 -24.56 -19.96
C ARG A 164 7.69 -25.77 -20.17
N VAL A 165 6.43 -25.53 -20.50
CA VAL A 165 5.50 -26.58 -20.93
C VAL A 165 5.90 -27.06 -22.33
N THR A 166 6.04 -28.38 -22.51
CA THR A 166 6.41 -29.01 -23.79
C THR A 166 5.34 -29.94 -24.32
N LYS A 167 4.39 -30.37 -23.46
CA LYS A 167 3.21 -31.16 -23.88
C LYS A 167 1.98 -30.63 -23.15
N LEU A 168 0.94 -30.36 -23.91
CA LEU A 168 -0.35 -29.93 -23.40
C LEU A 168 -1.04 -31.04 -22.59
N PRO A 169 -1.74 -30.67 -21.49
CA PRO A 169 -2.71 -31.59 -20.89
C PRO A 169 -3.89 -31.86 -21.85
N GLU A 170 -4.60 -32.94 -21.60
CA GLU A 170 -5.80 -33.29 -22.38
C GLU A 170 -6.88 -32.18 -22.29
N GLY A 171 -7.44 -31.81 -23.43
CA GLY A 171 -8.46 -30.76 -23.54
C GLY A 171 -7.93 -29.34 -23.72
N PHE A 172 -6.63 -29.10 -23.52
CA PHE A 172 -6.04 -27.79 -23.76
C PHE A 172 -5.58 -27.58 -25.21
N VAL A 173 -5.58 -26.32 -25.60
CA VAL A 173 -4.95 -25.85 -26.84
C VAL A 173 -3.81 -24.88 -26.51
N ALA A 174 -2.79 -24.80 -27.38
CA ALA A 174 -1.81 -23.75 -27.33
C ALA A 174 -2.45 -22.48 -27.91
N ALA A 175 -2.64 -21.45 -27.07
CA ALA A 175 -3.27 -20.21 -27.48
C ALA A 175 -2.26 -19.17 -27.94
N ALA A 176 -1.01 -19.24 -27.46
CA ALA A 176 0.10 -18.41 -27.95
C ALA A 176 1.43 -19.16 -27.88
N THR A 177 2.38 -18.72 -28.70
CA THR A 177 3.75 -19.26 -28.79
C THR A 177 4.78 -18.13 -28.74
N SER A 178 5.98 -18.41 -28.25
CA SER A 178 7.16 -17.54 -28.39
C SER A 178 8.33 -18.31 -28.99
N ALA A 179 9.42 -17.62 -29.32
CA ALA A 179 10.60 -18.22 -29.87
C ALA A 179 11.23 -19.32 -28.97
N ASN A 180 11.16 -19.12 -27.64
CA ASN A 180 11.77 -20.03 -26.66
C ASN A 180 10.75 -20.84 -25.86
N ALA A 181 9.45 -20.45 -25.87
CA ALA A 181 8.35 -21.18 -25.28
C ALA A 181 7.31 -21.53 -26.37
N PRO A 182 7.41 -22.74 -26.98
CA PRO A 182 6.45 -23.17 -28.01
C PRO A 182 4.99 -23.19 -27.51
N ILE A 183 4.81 -23.32 -26.20
CA ILE A 183 3.55 -23.24 -25.50
C ILE A 183 3.70 -22.11 -24.47
N ALA A 184 3.44 -20.87 -24.91
CA ALA A 184 3.56 -19.69 -24.07
C ALA A 184 2.23 -19.28 -23.43
N MET A 185 1.12 -19.87 -23.89
CA MET A 185 -0.21 -19.72 -23.32
C MET A 185 -1.04 -20.96 -23.63
N ILE A 186 -1.73 -21.47 -22.62
CA ILE A 186 -2.66 -22.59 -22.76
C ILE A 186 -4.08 -22.17 -22.41
N ALA A 187 -5.06 -22.78 -23.08
CA ALA A 187 -6.47 -22.51 -22.84
C ALA A 187 -7.31 -23.78 -22.95
N ASP A 188 -8.27 -23.94 -22.03
CA ASP A 188 -9.39 -24.85 -22.11
C ASP A 188 -10.68 -24.07 -21.78
N ASP A 189 -11.34 -23.55 -22.79
CA ASP A 189 -12.55 -22.74 -22.63
C ASP A 189 -13.71 -23.54 -22.04
N LYS A 190 -13.72 -24.86 -22.21
CA LYS A 190 -14.79 -25.73 -21.67
C LYS A 190 -14.72 -25.82 -20.15
N ARG A 191 -13.51 -26.03 -19.58
CA ARG A 191 -13.29 -26.07 -18.13
C ARG A 191 -13.03 -24.68 -17.56
N LYS A 192 -12.81 -23.67 -18.42
CA LYS A 192 -12.40 -22.29 -18.06
C LYS A 192 -11.04 -22.27 -17.38
N PHE A 193 -10.08 -23.04 -17.88
CA PHE A 193 -8.71 -23.09 -17.41
C PHE A 193 -7.80 -22.41 -18.42
N TYR A 194 -7.03 -21.45 -17.93
CA TYR A 194 -6.10 -20.66 -18.74
C TYR A 194 -4.76 -20.58 -18.04
N ALA A 195 -3.68 -20.50 -18.78
CA ALA A 195 -2.41 -20.16 -18.17
C ALA A 195 -1.45 -19.52 -19.16
N THR A 196 -0.52 -18.73 -18.64
CA THR A 196 0.48 -17.98 -19.40
C THR A 196 1.88 -18.20 -18.82
N GLN A 197 2.88 -18.43 -19.67
CA GLN A 197 4.27 -18.48 -19.25
C GLN A 197 4.82 -17.09 -18.90
N PHE A 198 4.23 -16.06 -19.48
CA PHE A 198 4.59 -14.66 -19.25
C PHE A 198 3.74 -14.03 -18.13
N HIS A 199 4.26 -12.94 -17.57
CA HIS A 199 3.64 -12.21 -16.46
C HIS A 199 2.61 -11.19 -16.97
N LEU A 200 1.34 -11.39 -16.65
CA LEU A 200 0.23 -10.51 -17.01
C LEU A 200 0.16 -9.26 -16.10
N GLU A 201 0.61 -9.39 -14.87
CA GLU A 201 0.47 -8.41 -13.80
C GLU A 201 1.43 -7.24 -13.91
N VAL A 202 2.55 -7.40 -14.62
CA VAL A 202 3.60 -6.40 -14.71
C VAL A 202 3.34 -5.38 -15.83
N MET A 203 3.82 -4.15 -15.65
CA MET A 203 3.67 -3.06 -16.62
C MET A 203 4.35 -3.32 -17.97
N HIS A 204 5.34 -4.23 -18.00
CA HIS A 204 6.07 -4.60 -19.22
C HIS A 204 5.28 -5.53 -20.17
N THR A 205 4.11 -6.01 -19.74
CA THR A 205 3.10 -6.66 -20.57
C THR A 205 1.93 -5.67 -20.79
N PRO A 206 1.96 -4.84 -21.85
CA PRO A 206 1.05 -3.69 -21.96
C PRO A 206 -0.43 -4.06 -21.93
N HIS A 207 -0.81 -5.23 -22.46
CA HIS A 207 -2.20 -5.71 -22.48
C HIS A 207 -2.53 -6.65 -21.32
N GLY A 208 -1.59 -6.91 -20.41
CA GLY A 208 -1.75 -7.86 -19.31
C GLY A 208 -2.94 -7.54 -18.40
N ALA A 209 -3.14 -6.27 -18.05
CA ALA A 209 -4.30 -5.83 -17.28
C ALA A 209 -5.63 -6.14 -17.98
N ALA A 210 -5.70 -6.00 -19.31
CA ALA A 210 -6.91 -6.29 -20.08
C ALA A 210 -7.20 -7.80 -20.13
N LEU A 211 -6.18 -8.64 -20.23
CA LEU A 211 -6.32 -10.10 -20.14
C LEU A 211 -6.78 -10.53 -18.74
N LEU A 212 -6.20 -9.96 -17.68
CA LEU A 212 -6.67 -10.21 -16.31
C LEU A 212 -8.12 -9.74 -16.10
N ARG A 213 -8.49 -8.60 -16.69
CA ARG A 213 -9.90 -8.15 -16.70
C ARG A 213 -10.81 -9.17 -17.35
N ASN A 214 -10.44 -9.75 -18.49
CA ASN A 214 -11.22 -10.81 -19.15
C ASN A 214 -11.37 -12.01 -18.22
N PHE A 215 -10.30 -12.47 -17.56
CA PHE A 215 -10.40 -13.55 -16.60
C PHE A 215 -11.36 -13.23 -15.45
N VAL A 216 -11.21 -12.07 -14.83
CA VAL A 216 -12.00 -11.67 -13.65
C VAL A 216 -13.46 -11.42 -14.03
N ARG A 217 -13.70 -10.66 -15.12
CA ARG A 217 -15.04 -10.19 -15.48
C ARG A 217 -15.81 -11.16 -16.36
N LYS A 218 -15.20 -11.60 -17.48
CA LYS A 218 -15.89 -12.43 -18.47
C LYS A 218 -15.88 -13.91 -18.07
N VAL A 219 -14.71 -14.44 -17.70
CA VAL A 219 -14.54 -15.86 -17.43
C VAL A 219 -15.07 -16.23 -16.04
N SER A 220 -14.67 -15.49 -14.99
CA SER A 220 -15.12 -15.72 -13.61
C SER A 220 -16.48 -15.09 -13.30
N GLY A 221 -16.97 -14.18 -14.15
CA GLY A 221 -18.29 -13.56 -14.00
C GLY A 221 -18.40 -12.65 -12.76
N CYS A 222 -17.30 -12.02 -12.34
CA CYS A 222 -17.32 -11.08 -11.22
C CYS A 222 -17.96 -9.75 -11.63
N THR A 223 -18.83 -9.20 -10.79
CA THR A 223 -19.63 -7.99 -11.10
C THR A 223 -18.91 -6.68 -10.74
N GLY A 224 -17.91 -6.73 -9.84
CA GLY A 224 -17.18 -5.54 -9.39
C GLY A 224 -17.92 -4.76 -8.31
N ASP A 225 -18.33 -5.46 -7.31
CA ASP A 225 -19.06 -4.97 -6.15
C ASP A 225 -18.16 -4.51 -4.99
N TRP A 226 -16.84 -4.75 -5.07
CA TRP A 226 -15.87 -4.27 -4.11
C TRP A 226 -15.63 -2.76 -4.29
N THR A 227 -16.43 -1.95 -3.60
CA THR A 227 -16.32 -0.49 -3.61
C THR A 227 -16.01 0.03 -2.22
N MET A 228 -15.34 1.18 -2.11
CA MET A 228 -15.01 1.75 -0.79
C MET A 228 -16.25 2.16 -0.01
N ARG A 229 -17.35 2.46 -0.67
CA ARG A 229 -18.64 2.70 -0.03
C ARG A 229 -19.22 1.43 0.62
N ALA A 230 -19.18 0.29 -0.07
CA ALA A 230 -19.61 -0.99 0.49
C ALA A 230 -18.70 -1.41 1.64
N PHE A 231 -17.38 -1.37 1.41
CA PHE A 231 -16.38 -1.64 2.44
C PHE A 231 -16.58 -0.79 3.70
N LYS A 232 -16.80 0.52 3.56
CA LYS A 232 -17.06 1.43 4.69
C LYS A 232 -18.20 0.93 5.59
N LEU A 233 -19.33 0.56 4.99
CA LEU A 233 -20.50 0.08 5.73
C LEU A 233 -20.21 -1.23 6.47
N GLU A 234 -19.53 -2.18 5.81
CA GLU A 234 -19.14 -3.45 6.42
C GLU A 234 -18.14 -3.26 7.54
N ALA A 235 -17.11 -2.42 7.32
CA ALA A 235 -16.11 -2.12 8.32
C ALA A 235 -16.72 -1.48 9.58
N ILE A 236 -17.67 -0.54 9.40
CA ILE A 236 -18.41 0.08 10.53
C ILE A 236 -19.15 -0.99 11.33
N ASP A 237 -19.85 -1.92 10.68
CA ASP A 237 -20.57 -3.00 11.37
C ASP A 237 -19.61 -3.96 12.09
N LYS A 238 -18.51 -4.36 11.42
CA LYS A 238 -17.44 -5.18 12.03
C LYS A 238 -16.85 -4.52 13.26
N ILE A 239 -16.50 -3.22 13.17
CA ILE A 239 -15.93 -2.46 14.30
C ILE A 239 -16.93 -2.40 15.48
N ARG A 240 -18.21 -2.10 15.22
CA ARG A 240 -19.26 -2.06 16.26
C ARG A 240 -19.43 -3.39 16.97
N LYS A 241 -19.43 -4.49 16.21
CA LYS A 241 -19.52 -5.84 16.79
C LYS A 241 -18.28 -6.21 17.61
N GLN A 242 -17.09 -5.86 17.12
CA GLN A 242 -15.83 -6.16 17.77
C GLN A 242 -15.64 -5.38 19.07
N VAL A 243 -15.92 -4.08 19.03
CA VAL A 243 -15.65 -3.16 20.15
C VAL A 243 -16.78 -3.22 21.20
N GLY A 244 -18.03 -3.35 20.77
CA GLY A 244 -19.19 -3.36 21.65
C GLY A 244 -19.26 -2.08 22.50
N LYS A 245 -19.17 -2.22 23.82
CA LYS A 245 -19.14 -1.11 24.78
C LYS A 245 -17.73 -0.70 25.21
N GLY A 246 -16.69 -1.35 24.68
CA GLY A 246 -15.29 -1.07 25.00
C GLY A 246 -14.80 0.26 24.46
N ARG A 247 -13.64 0.71 24.93
CA ARG A 247 -12.97 1.93 24.45
C ARG A 247 -11.78 1.58 23.58
N VAL A 248 -11.54 2.41 22.58
CA VAL A 248 -10.46 2.29 21.62
C VAL A 248 -9.49 3.45 21.75
N ILE A 249 -8.19 3.18 21.80
CA ILE A 249 -7.14 4.18 21.68
C ILE A 249 -6.51 4.06 20.29
N CYS A 250 -6.29 5.19 19.62
CA CYS A 250 -5.65 5.25 18.30
C CYS A 250 -4.46 6.20 18.32
N GLY A 251 -3.27 5.71 17.94
CA GLY A 251 -2.11 6.56 17.69
C GLY A 251 -2.20 7.23 16.33
N LEU A 252 -2.24 8.56 16.29
CA LEU A 252 -2.15 9.34 15.05
C LEU A 252 -0.68 9.66 14.76
N SER A 253 -0.15 9.08 13.69
CA SER A 253 1.19 9.41 13.19
C SER A 253 1.23 10.67 12.32
N GLY A 254 0.06 11.27 12.08
CA GLY A 254 -0.10 12.29 11.04
C GLY A 254 -0.17 11.69 9.62
N GLY A 255 0.02 10.39 9.41
CA GLY A 255 -0.11 9.69 8.14
C GLY A 255 -1.55 9.49 7.69
N VAL A 256 -1.75 9.23 6.38
CA VAL A 256 -3.08 8.99 5.79
C VAL A 256 -3.74 7.76 6.42
N ASP A 257 -2.98 6.68 6.66
CA ASP A 257 -3.53 5.41 7.11
C ASP A 257 -4.11 5.51 8.53
N SER A 258 -3.33 6.06 9.47
CA SER A 258 -3.82 6.30 10.84
C SER A 258 -5.00 7.26 10.88
N ALA A 259 -5.03 8.24 9.97
CA ALA A 259 -6.12 9.19 9.85
C ALA A 259 -7.41 8.53 9.34
N VAL A 260 -7.32 7.74 8.27
CA VAL A 260 -8.48 7.01 7.72
C VAL A 260 -9.01 5.99 8.73
N ALA A 261 -8.12 5.26 9.41
CA ALA A 261 -8.51 4.34 10.47
C ALA A 261 -9.26 5.06 11.61
N ALA A 262 -8.73 6.20 12.09
CA ALA A 262 -9.34 6.97 13.15
C ALA A 262 -10.74 7.50 12.78
N VAL A 263 -10.88 8.09 11.57
CA VAL A 263 -12.19 8.62 11.11
C VAL A 263 -13.20 7.49 10.93
N LEU A 264 -12.78 6.36 10.34
CA LEU A 264 -13.67 5.19 10.17
C LEU A 264 -14.13 4.61 11.51
N ILE A 265 -13.21 4.46 12.47
CA ILE A 265 -13.56 3.98 13.82
C ILE A 265 -14.46 4.99 14.53
N HIS A 266 -14.18 6.28 14.42
CA HIS A 266 -15.03 7.31 15.01
C HIS A 266 -16.45 7.30 14.42
N GLU A 267 -16.59 7.12 13.11
CA GLU A 267 -17.92 6.97 12.48
C GLU A 267 -18.66 5.71 12.97
N ALA A 268 -17.91 4.67 13.33
CA ALA A 268 -18.49 3.45 13.88
C ALA A 268 -18.94 3.59 15.35
N ILE A 269 -18.09 4.13 16.24
CA ILE A 269 -18.26 4.06 17.70
C ILE A 269 -18.23 5.42 18.41
N GLY A 270 -18.07 6.52 17.68
CA GLY A 270 -18.12 7.88 18.24
C GLY A 270 -17.09 8.12 19.35
N GLU A 271 -17.56 8.63 20.49
CA GLU A 271 -16.73 9.03 21.64
C GLU A 271 -16.02 7.87 22.36
N GLN A 272 -16.31 6.61 22.03
CA GLN A 272 -15.55 5.47 22.55
C GLN A 272 -14.11 5.45 21.99
N LEU A 273 -13.83 6.17 20.88
CA LEU A 273 -12.50 6.39 20.36
C LEU A 273 -11.84 7.58 21.04
N THR A 274 -10.58 7.42 21.47
CA THR A 274 -9.68 8.51 21.84
C THR A 274 -8.41 8.41 21.02
N CYS A 275 -8.08 9.46 20.28
CA CYS A 275 -6.85 9.56 19.52
C CYS A 275 -5.73 10.21 20.33
N VAL A 276 -4.50 9.73 20.16
CA VAL A 276 -3.28 10.33 20.73
C VAL A 276 -2.38 10.75 19.58
N PHE A 277 -2.09 12.03 19.48
CA PHE A 277 -1.17 12.60 18.53
C PHE A 277 0.09 13.09 19.23
N VAL A 278 1.25 12.55 18.89
CA VAL A 278 2.55 12.90 19.46
C VAL A 278 3.29 13.82 18.52
N ASP A 279 3.43 15.10 18.90
CA ASP A 279 4.33 16.02 18.22
C ASP A 279 5.74 15.83 18.78
N HIS A 280 6.57 15.13 18.02
CA HIS A 280 7.95 14.82 18.36
C HIS A 280 8.95 15.88 17.87
N GLY A 281 8.49 17.01 17.34
CA GLY A 281 9.35 18.09 16.87
C GLY A 281 10.09 17.83 15.56
N LEU A 282 9.77 16.72 14.86
CA LEU A 282 10.40 16.32 13.58
C LEU A 282 9.41 16.38 12.40
N LEU A 283 8.26 17.01 12.61
CA LEU A 283 7.21 17.20 11.61
C LEU A 283 7.55 18.35 10.65
N ARG A 284 6.89 18.37 9.50
CA ARG A 284 6.92 19.49 8.55
C ARG A 284 6.30 20.75 9.16
N LEU A 285 6.57 21.88 8.52
CA LEU A 285 6.04 23.18 8.94
C LEU A 285 4.50 23.16 8.99
N GLY A 286 3.93 23.52 10.16
CA GLY A 286 2.49 23.61 10.37
C GLY A 286 1.74 22.28 10.28
N GLU A 287 2.42 21.14 10.31
CA GLU A 287 1.78 19.83 10.20
C GLU A 287 1.01 19.46 11.47
N ALA A 288 1.57 19.70 12.64
CA ALA A 288 0.91 19.41 13.91
C ALA A 288 -0.40 20.19 14.05
N GLU A 289 -0.39 21.47 13.75
CA GLU A 289 -1.56 22.35 13.81
C GLU A 289 -2.65 21.88 12.84
N LYS A 290 -2.27 21.49 11.61
CA LYS A 290 -3.21 20.97 10.60
C LYS A 290 -3.88 19.67 11.05
N VAL A 291 -3.11 18.74 11.66
CA VAL A 291 -3.65 17.50 12.22
C VAL A 291 -4.63 17.79 13.35
N VAL A 292 -4.25 18.64 14.31
CA VAL A 292 -5.12 18.99 15.44
C VAL A 292 -6.41 19.68 14.97
N ALA A 293 -6.30 20.62 14.03
CA ALA A 293 -7.46 21.33 13.46
C ALA A 293 -8.41 20.37 12.73
N LEU A 294 -7.87 19.42 11.98
CA LEU A 294 -8.68 18.43 11.25
C LEU A 294 -9.43 17.51 12.21
N PHE A 295 -8.74 16.88 13.14
CA PHE A 295 -9.35 15.86 13.99
C PHE A 295 -10.23 16.45 15.09
N ARG A 296 -9.75 17.46 15.79
CA ARG A 296 -10.51 18.10 16.88
C ARG A 296 -11.56 19.08 16.35
N GLY A 297 -11.21 19.88 15.34
CA GLY A 297 -12.10 20.94 14.83
C GLY A 297 -13.13 20.44 13.82
N HIS A 298 -12.72 19.67 12.81
CA HIS A 298 -13.60 19.24 11.73
C HIS A 298 -14.38 17.95 12.05
N TYR A 299 -13.68 16.92 12.54
CA TYR A 299 -14.32 15.63 12.85
C TYR A 299 -14.84 15.51 14.28
N ASN A 300 -14.50 16.44 15.16
CA ASN A 300 -14.86 16.39 16.59
C ASN A 300 -14.45 15.07 17.27
N ILE A 301 -13.30 14.53 16.88
CA ILE A 301 -12.73 13.30 17.45
C ILE A 301 -12.02 13.66 18.77
N PRO A 302 -12.26 12.94 19.88
CA PRO A 302 -11.50 13.09 21.10
C PRO A 302 -10.01 12.92 20.84
N LEU A 303 -9.22 14.00 20.98
CA LEU A 303 -7.80 14.05 20.65
C LEU A 303 -6.96 14.55 21.82
N VAL A 304 -6.01 13.72 22.26
CA VAL A 304 -4.92 14.09 23.15
C VAL A 304 -3.72 14.48 22.30
N HIS A 305 -3.35 15.76 22.33
CA HIS A 305 -2.15 16.28 21.67
C HIS A 305 -1.01 16.35 22.68
N VAL A 306 0.04 15.59 22.45
CA VAL A 306 1.23 15.51 23.31
C VAL A 306 2.39 16.23 22.62
N ASN A 307 2.80 17.37 23.17
CA ASN A 307 4.04 18.02 22.73
C ASN A 307 5.24 17.35 23.44
N ALA A 308 5.97 16.54 22.70
CA ALA A 308 7.15 15.80 23.16
C ALA A 308 8.45 16.26 22.49
N ALA A 309 8.43 17.37 21.75
CA ALA A 309 9.57 17.82 20.93
C ALA A 309 10.88 17.89 21.72
N ASP A 310 10.87 18.45 22.94
CA ASP A 310 12.07 18.55 23.77
C ASP A 310 12.64 17.18 24.17
N THR A 311 11.77 16.21 24.45
CA THR A 311 12.17 14.85 24.82
C THR A 311 12.86 14.15 23.67
N PHE A 312 12.30 14.24 22.46
CA PHE A 312 12.89 13.61 21.28
C PHE A 312 14.19 14.27 20.87
N LEU A 313 14.23 15.60 20.81
CA LEU A 313 15.43 16.33 20.40
C LEU A 313 16.59 16.10 21.38
N LYS A 314 16.32 16.06 22.67
CA LYS A 314 17.34 15.75 23.69
C LYS A 314 17.89 14.33 23.53
N ALA A 315 17.06 13.35 23.23
CA ALA A 315 17.49 11.97 23.05
C ALA A 315 18.24 11.74 21.73
N LEU A 316 18.07 12.64 20.75
CA LEU A 316 18.75 12.61 19.45
C LEU A 316 20.01 13.50 19.42
N GLU A 317 20.34 14.17 20.52
CA GLU A 317 21.54 15.00 20.60
C GLU A 317 22.79 14.16 20.37
N GLY A 318 23.60 14.54 19.37
CA GLY A 318 24.83 13.83 18.98
C GLY A 318 24.61 12.49 18.26
N VAL A 319 23.37 12.07 17.99
CA VAL A 319 23.10 10.83 17.23
C VAL A 319 23.21 11.13 15.74
N GLU A 320 24.20 10.50 15.08
CA GLU A 320 24.49 10.68 13.66
C GLU A 320 24.03 9.48 12.81
N ASP A 321 24.11 8.26 13.34
CA ASP A 321 23.77 7.03 12.64
C ASP A 321 22.26 6.96 12.34
N PRO A 322 21.85 6.75 11.08
CA PRO A 322 20.46 6.76 10.67
C PRO A 322 19.61 5.67 11.36
N GLU A 323 20.17 4.49 11.55
CA GLU A 323 19.46 3.39 12.18
C GLU A 323 19.25 3.62 13.68
N GLN A 324 20.25 4.25 14.32
CA GLN A 324 20.14 4.65 15.72
C GLN A 324 19.09 5.78 15.88
N LYS A 325 19.03 6.76 14.95
CA LYS A 325 17.96 7.76 14.93
C LYS A 325 16.58 7.10 14.88
N ARG A 326 16.37 6.16 13.94
CA ARG A 326 15.11 5.42 13.78
C ARG A 326 14.71 4.65 15.05
N LYS A 327 15.66 3.90 15.64
CA LYS A 327 15.43 3.13 16.87
C LYS A 327 15.07 4.03 18.05
N THR A 328 15.79 5.14 18.22
CA THR A 328 15.53 6.10 19.30
C THR A 328 14.17 6.74 19.16
N ILE A 329 13.81 7.21 17.96
CA ILE A 329 12.50 7.82 17.67
C ILE A 329 11.37 6.81 17.88
N GLY A 330 11.52 5.62 17.32
CA GLY A 330 10.50 4.55 17.46
C GLY A 330 10.27 4.17 18.92
N LYS A 331 11.33 3.97 19.69
CA LYS A 331 11.23 3.66 21.13
C LYS A 331 10.51 4.77 21.91
N LEU A 332 10.94 6.01 21.75
CA LEU A 332 10.35 7.15 22.45
C LEU A 332 8.88 7.35 22.08
N PHE A 333 8.53 7.15 20.81
CA PHE A 333 7.14 7.24 20.37
C PHE A 333 6.27 6.21 21.12
N ILE A 334 6.77 4.97 21.25
CA ILE A 334 6.09 3.91 22.00
C ILE A 334 5.95 4.29 23.49
N ASP A 335 7.04 4.75 24.11
CA ASP A 335 7.07 5.09 25.53
C ASP A 335 6.10 6.25 25.86
N VAL A 336 6.07 7.31 25.03
CA VAL A 336 5.15 8.45 25.17
C VAL A 336 3.70 8.02 24.95
N PHE A 337 3.45 7.24 23.89
CA PHE A 337 2.11 6.73 23.60
C PHE A 337 1.58 5.84 24.73
N GLU A 338 2.39 4.92 25.25
CA GLU A 338 2.03 4.04 26.36
C GLU A 338 1.69 4.81 27.64
N ALA A 339 2.47 5.86 27.93
CA ALA A 339 2.22 6.72 29.08
C ALA A 339 0.86 7.44 28.98
N GLU A 340 0.53 7.99 27.81
CA GLU A 340 -0.76 8.65 27.59
C GLU A 340 -1.92 7.65 27.56
N ALA A 341 -1.74 6.49 26.94
CA ALA A 341 -2.75 5.45 26.91
C ALA A 341 -3.10 4.94 28.33
N LYS A 342 -2.12 4.82 29.23
CA LYS A 342 -2.35 4.52 30.67
C LYS A 342 -3.15 5.61 31.38
N LYS A 343 -2.90 6.90 31.08
CA LYS A 343 -3.69 7.99 31.62
C LYS A 343 -5.15 7.93 31.15
N ILE A 344 -5.36 7.67 29.85
CA ILE A 344 -6.69 7.52 29.25
C ILE A 344 -7.43 6.33 29.86
N ALA A 345 -6.73 5.19 30.07
CA ALA A 345 -7.32 4.01 30.68
C ALA A 345 -7.77 4.25 32.12
N ASN A 346 -7.16 5.20 32.84
CA ASN A 346 -7.44 5.52 34.26
C ASN A 346 -8.25 6.81 34.43
N ASP A 347 -8.86 7.37 33.39
CA ASP A 347 -9.61 8.64 33.44
C ASP A 347 -11.03 8.53 34.04
N GLY A 348 -11.39 7.38 34.59
CA GLY A 348 -12.70 7.10 35.18
C GLY A 348 -13.82 6.81 34.18
N LYS A 349 -13.56 6.83 32.88
CA LYS A 349 -14.55 6.55 31.83
C LYS A 349 -14.60 5.08 31.39
N GLY A 350 -13.96 4.18 32.13
CA GLY A 350 -13.85 2.75 31.81
C GLY A 350 -12.51 2.36 31.15
N LEU A 351 -12.22 1.06 31.15
CA LEU A 351 -10.97 0.53 30.61
C LEU A 351 -10.90 0.71 29.07
N ALA A 352 -9.75 1.17 28.57
CA ALA A 352 -9.45 1.09 27.15
C ALA A 352 -8.96 -0.32 26.84
N GLU A 353 -9.81 -1.10 26.16
CA GLU A 353 -9.57 -2.53 25.88
C GLU A 353 -8.93 -2.74 24.51
N PHE A 354 -9.00 -1.75 23.63
CA PHE A 354 -8.61 -1.89 22.23
C PHE A 354 -7.60 -0.84 21.80
N LEU A 355 -6.64 -1.28 21.00
CA LEU A 355 -5.69 -0.43 20.28
C LEU A 355 -6.01 -0.46 18.78
N ALA A 356 -6.27 0.71 18.20
CA ALA A 356 -6.45 0.84 16.75
C ALA A 356 -5.12 0.96 16.03
N GLN A 357 -4.96 0.23 14.94
CA GLN A 357 -3.78 0.24 14.10
C GLN A 357 -4.16 0.35 12.63
N GLY A 358 -3.43 1.19 11.87
CA GLY A 358 -3.62 1.40 10.44
C GLY A 358 -2.82 0.39 9.59
N THR A 359 -2.82 -0.89 9.96
CA THR A 359 -2.19 -1.98 9.20
C THR A 359 -2.85 -2.11 7.84
N LEU A 360 -2.07 -2.21 6.76
CA LEU A 360 -2.53 -2.38 5.40
C LEU A 360 -2.36 -3.82 4.91
N TYR A 361 -3.02 -4.17 3.82
CA TYR A 361 -2.94 -5.50 3.24
C TYR A 361 -1.51 -5.92 2.84
N PRO A 362 -0.67 -5.06 2.23
CA PRO A 362 0.74 -5.37 1.98
C PRO A 362 1.53 -5.72 3.25
N ASP A 363 1.28 -5.03 4.38
CA ASP A 363 1.95 -5.31 5.66
C ASP A 363 1.59 -6.72 6.16
N VAL A 364 0.33 -7.15 5.95
CA VAL A 364 -0.14 -8.49 6.32
C VAL A 364 0.54 -9.57 5.48
N ILE A 365 0.62 -9.37 4.16
CA ILE A 365 1.24 -10.33 3.25
C ILE A 365 2.73 -10.48 3.56
N GLU A 366 3.44 -9.37 3.76
CA GLU A 366 4.88 -9.37 4.08
C GLU A 366 5.18 -10.01 5.45
N SER A 367 4.21 -10.03 6.37
CA SER A 367 4.36 -10.67 7.70
C SER A 367 4.22 -12.19 7.66
N VAL A 368 3.69 -12.76 6.57
CA VAL A 368 3.53 -14.21 6.39
C VAL A 368 4.65 -14.69 5.48
N SER A 369 5.52 -15.59 6.00
CA SER A 369 6.56 -16.16 5.15
C SER A 369 5.96 -17.12 4.12
N PHE A 370 6.58 -17.18 2.93
CA PHE A 370 6.26 -18.15 1.89
C PHE A 370 6.26 -19.60 2.38
N THR A 371 7.09 -19.93 3.36
CA THR A 371 7.17 -21.25 3.98
C THR A 371 6.09 -21.51 5.05
N GLY A 372 5.15 -20.57 5.24
CA GLY A 372 4.02 -20.73 6.17
C GLY A 372 4.35 -20.48 7.64
N GLY A 373 5.60 -20.10 7.97
CA GLY A 373 6.01 -19.65 9.29
C GLY A 373 5.96 -18.11 9.45
N PRO A 374 6.12 -17.57 10.67
CA PRO A 374 6.25 -16.14 10.85
C PRO A 374 7.50 -15.64 10.11
N SER A 375 7.33 -14.64 9.24
CA SER A 375 8.44 -14.01 8.53
C SER A 375 9.38 -13.36 9.54
N VAL A 376 10.67 -13.70 9.46
CA VAL A 376 11.73 -13.01 10.20
C VAL A 376 12.06 -11.66 9.56
N THR A 377 11.43 -11.33 8.45
CA THR A 377 11.68 -10.10 7.72
C THR A 377 10.93 -8.94 8.37
N ILE A 378 11.62 -8.32 9.17
CA ILE A 378 11.37 -7.18 10.01
C ILE A 378 11.26 -5.94 9.12
N LYS A 379 10.06 -5.47 8.86
CA LYS A 379 9.86 -4.02 8.79
C LYS A 379 9.62 -3.52 10.21
N SER A 380 10.70 -3.25 10.91
CA SER A 380 10.70 -2.68 12.27
C SER A 380 10.03 -1.31 12.37
N HIS A 381 9.63 -0.72 11.24
CA HIS A 381 9.17 0.66 11.12
C HIS A 381 7.64 0.84 11.25
N HIS A 382 6.86 -0.23 11.11
CA HIS A 382 5.41 -0.18 11.31
C HIS A 382 4.97 -0.98 12.53
N ASN A 383 5.91 -1.58 13.25
CA ASN A 383 5.59 -2.54 14.29
C ASN A 383 5.48 -1.88 15.66
N VAL A 384 4.31 -1.33 15.93
CA VAL A 384 3.81 -1.16 17.30
C VAL A 384 3.46 -2.55 17.90
N GLY A 385 3.88 -3.63 17.25
CA GLY A 385 3.52 -5.02 17.58
C GLY A 385 3.87 -5.50 18.99
N GLY A 386 4.75 -4.78 19.71
CA GLY A 386 4.98 -5.01 21.13
C GLY A 386 4.00 -4.28 22.06
N LEU A 387 3.32 -3.23 21.61
CA LEU A 387 2.40 -2.43 22.43
C LEU A 387 1.16 -3.22 22.88
N PRO A 388 0.43 -3.96 22.01
CA PRO A 388 -0.74 -4.69 22.46
C PRO A 388 -0.41 -5.71 23.55
N ALA A 389 0.70 -6.43 23.40
CA ALA A 389 1.15 -7.41 24.40
C ALA A 389 1.57 -6.74 25.73
N ARG A 390 2.28 -5.61 25.67
CA ARG A 390 2.70 -4.84 26.87
C ARG A 390 1.53 -4.20 27.60
N MET A 391 0.48 -3.81 26.87
CA MET A 391 -0.69 -3.10 27.41
C MET A 391 -1.90 -4.03 27.62
N ASN A 392 -1.81 -5.31 27.25
CA ASN A 392 -2.91 -6.27 27.29
C ASN A 392 -4.18 -5.79 26.54
N MET A 393 -3.99 -5.16 25.38
CA MET A 393 -5.04 -4.63 24.53
C MET A 393 -5.30 -5.51 23.31
N LYS A 394 -6.54 -5.58 22.86
CA LYS A 394 -6.95 -6.21 21.60
C LYS A 394 -6.75 -5.24 20.44
N LEU A 395 -6.35 -5.74 19.28
CA LEU A 395 -6.19 -4.91 18.07
C LEU A 395 -7.51 -4.68 17.36
N VAL A 396 -7.69 -3.45 16.85
CA VAL A 396 -8.70 -3.08 15.85
C VAL A 396 -7.95 -2.59 14.61
N GLU A 397 -7.97 -3.38 13.53
CA GLU A 397 -7.21 -3.13 12.30
C GLU A 397 -8.18 -2.99 11.10
N PRO A 398 -8.88 -1.87 10.97
CA PRO A 398 -9.98 -1.74 10.01
C PRO A 398 -9.52 -1.66 8.56
N LEU A 399 -8.24 -1.41 8.28
CA LEU A 399 -7.68 -1.24 6.94
C LEU A 399 -6.89 -2.46 6.45
N ARG A 400 -6.88 -3.55 7.22
CA ARG A 400 -6.07 -4.75 7.01
C ARG A 400 -6.30 -5.44 5.64
N GLU A 401 -7.47 -5.23 5.05
CA GLU A 401 -7.86 -5.81 3.76
C GLU A 401 -7.59 -4.86 2.57
N LEU A 402 -7.07 -3.63 2.81
CA LEU A 402 -6.95 -2.58 1.80
C LEU A 402 -5.51 -2.34 1.33
N PHE A 403 -5.36 -2.08 0.04
CA PHE A 403 -4.16 -1.47 -0.52
C PHE A 403 -4.15 0.05 -0.26
N LYS A 404 -2.98 0.68 -0.42
CA LYS A 404 -2.78 2.11 -0.14
C LYS A 404 -3.68 3.05 -0.95
N ASP A 405 -3.93 2.72 -2.20
CA ASP A 405 -4.82 3.46 -3.09
C ASP A 405 -6.29 3.31 -2.68
N GLU A 406 -6.70 2.12 -2.23
CA GLU A 406 -8.02 1.87 -1.66
C GLU A 406 -8.21 2.65 -0.34
N VAL A 407 -7.18 2.73 0.51
CA VAL A 407 -7.22 3.55 1.74
C VAL A 407 -7.42 5.02 1.41
N ARG A 408 -6.74 5.55 0.39
CA ARG A 408 -6.95 6.93 -0.07
C ARG A 408 -8.37 7.14 -0.61
N ALA A 409 -8.88 6.18 -1.39
CA ALA A 409 -10.26 6.22 -1.89
C ALA A 409 -11.29 6.16 -0.74
N LEU A 410 -11.06 5.32 0.28
CA LEU A 410 -11.86 5.27 1.49
C LEU A 410 -11.79 6.58 2.27
N GLY A 411 -10.62 7.20 2.36
CA GLY A 411 -10.45 8.51 2.98
C GLY A 411 -11.34 9.59 2.34
N ARG A 412 -11.43 9.62 1.00
CA ARG A 412 -12.35 10.51 0.28
C ARG A 412 -13.82 10.19 0.58
N GLU A 413 -14.17 8.89 0.61
CA GLU A 413 -15.53 8.44 0.97
C GLU A 413 -15.93 8.82 2.42
N LEU A 414 -14.94 8.94 3.31
CA LEU A 414 -15.09 9.42 4.69
C LEU A 414 -15.05 10.96 4.81
N GLY A 415 -14.88 11.68 3.70
CA GLY A 415 -14.86 13.15 3.65
C GLY A 415 -13.54 13.78 4.08
N LEU A 416 -12.43 13.01 4.12
CA LEU A 416 -11.11 13.60 4.32
C LEU A 416 -10.73 14.51 3.15
N PRO A 417 -10.19 15.72 3.41
CA PRO A 417 -9.79 16.64 2.35
C PRO A 417 -8.77 16.03 1.40
N ASP A 418 -8.91 16.28 0.08
CA ASP A 418 -7.97 15.78 -0.93
C ASP A 418 -6.52 16.18 -0.65
N ALA A 419 -6.30 17.40 -0.17
CA ALA A 419 -4.98 17.87 0.25
C ALA A 419 -4.37 17.03 1.40
N PHE A 420 -5.18 16.32 2.17
CA PHE A 420 -4.72 15.42 3.24
C PHE A 420 -4.52 14.00 2.71
N VAL A 421 -5.46 13.48 1.94
CA VAL A 421 -5.43 12.12 1.41
C VAL A 421 -4.38 11.95 0.31
N GLY A 422 -4.22 12.97 -0.56
CA GLY A 422 -3.28 12.99 -1.68
C GLY A 422 -1.86 13.40 -1.34
N ARG A 423 -1.54 13.63 -0.05
CA ARG A 423 -0.20 14.10 0.30
C ARG A 423 0.88 13.06 0.03
N HIS A 424 2.08 13.57 -0.30
CA HIS A 424 3.27 12.76 -0.48
C HIS A 424 3.58 11.93 0.77
N PRO A 425 4.18 10.74 0.63
CA PRO A 425 4.65 9.95 1.75
C PRO A 425 5.58 10.78 2.66
N PHE A 426 5.42 10.60 3.97
CA PHE A 426 6.30 11.20 4.96
C PHE A 426 6.73 10.11 5.94
N PRO A 427 8.04 9.92 6.15
CA PRO A 427 8.54 8.81 6.94
C PRO A 427 8.26 8.98 8.44
N GLY A 428 8.13 7.87 9.18
CA GLY A 428 7.90 7.90 10.62
C GLY A 428 8.95 8.70 11.41
N PRO A 429 10.27 8.59 11.12
CA PRO A 429 11.30 9.42 11.75
C PRO A 429 11.25 10.91 11.36
N GLY A 430 10.38 11.29 10.45
CA GLY A 430 10.20 12.68 10.05
C GLY A 430 11.44 13.30 9.43
N LEU A 431 11.68 14.57 9.76
CA LEU A 431 12.83 15.34 9.26
C LEU A 431 14.18 14.85 9.78
N ALA A 432 14.24 13.97 10.79
CA ALA A 432 15.50 13.47 11.31
C ALA A 432 16.33 12.73 10.26
N ILE A 433 15.69 11.99 9.33
CA ILE A 433 16.37 11.26 8.25
C ILE A 433 16.54 12.10 6.98
N ARG A 434 16.19 13.37 7.03
CA ARG A 434 16.44 14.37 5.99
C ARG A 434 17.46 15.43 6.43
N CYS A 435 18.10 15.17 7.57
CA CYS A 435 19.19 15.96 8.11
C CYS A 435 20.37 15.01 8.43
N PRO A 436 21.15 14.58 7.42
CA PRO A 436 22.28 13.68 7.60
C PRO A 436 23.27 14.20 8.66
N GLY A 437 23.75 13.25 9.49
CA GLY A 437 24.57 13.56 10.65
C GLY A 437 23.75 14.05 11.86
N ALA A 438 24.40 14.66 12.85
CA ALA A 438 23.75 15.12 14.08
C ALA A 438 22.72 16.23 13.79
N ILE A 439 21.52 16.08 14.36
CA ILE A 439 20.44 17.06 14.24
C ILE A 439 20.54 18.14 15.35
N SER A 440 20.00 19.32 15.08
CA SER A 440 19.77 20.37 16.07
C SER A 440 18.49 21.14 15.75
N ARG A 441 17.99 21.93 16.69
CA ARG A 441 16.80 22.77 16.47
C ARG A 441 16.98 23.70 15.28
N ASP A 442 18.14 24.38 15.22
CA ASP A 442 18.43 25.33 14.14
C ASP A 442 18.47 24.64 12.78
N LYS A 443 19.10 23.47 12.69
CA LYS A 443 19.13 22.69 11.45
C LYS A 443 17.75 22.24 11.02
N LEU A 444 16.92 21.78 11.96
CA LEU A 444 15.54 21.36 11.66
C LEU A 444 14.67 22.53 11.23
N GLU A 445 14.86 23.71 11.80
CA GLU A 445 14.15 24.91 11.38
C GLU A 445 14.51 25.32 9.95
N ILE A 446 15.81 25.37 9.63
CA ILE A 446 16.28 25.60 8.26
C ILE A 446 15.67 24.57 7.30
N LEU A 447 15.70 23.29 7.66
CA LEU A 447 15.15 22.22 6.83
C LEU A 447 13.64 22.33 6.63
N ARG A 448 12.86 22.67 7.68
CA ARG A 448 11.40 22.89 7.58
C ARG A 448 11.06 24.00 6.61
N LEU A 449 11.77 25.13 6.71
CA LEU A 449 11.55 26.26 5.82
C LEU A 449 11.91 25.90 4.38
N ALA A 450 13.04 25.23 4.18
CA ALA A 450 13.48 24.78 2.86
C ALA A 450 12.51 23.78 2.23
N ASP A 451 12.05 22.78 2.98
CA ASP A 451 11.07 21.80 2.54
C ASP A 451 9.74 22.47 2.19
N ASN A 452 9.29 23.45 3.00
CA ASN A 452 8.06 24.21 2.73
C ASN A 452 8.15 25.00 1.43
N VAL A 453 9.23 25.73 1.20
CA VAL A 453 9.46 26.50 -0.03
C VAL A 453 9.41 25.59 -1.26
N PHE A 454 10.08 24.44 -1.20
CA PHE A 454 10.11 23.49 -2.33
C PHE A 454 8.72 22.92 -2.62
N ILE A 455 7.99 22.47 -1.60
CA ILE A 455 6.63 21.92 -1.77
C ILE A 455 5.65 23.00 -2.24
N GLU A 456 5.77 24.25 -1.80
CA GLU A 456 4.95 25.36 -2.29
C GLU A 456 5.17 25.62 -3.78
N GLU A 457 6.42 25.65 -4.24
CA GLU A 457 6.72 25.85 -5.66
C GLU A 457 6.20 24.70 -6.54
N ILE A 458 6.36 23.44 -6.09
CA ILE A 458 5.78 22.28 -6.78
C ILE A 458 4.26 22.42 -6.92
N ARG A 459 3.56 22.84 -5.85
CA ARG A 459 2.11 23.07 -5.89
C ARG A 459 1.72 24.24 -6.77
N ARG A 460 2.47 25.35 -6.72
CA ARG A 460 2.23 26.53 -7.55
C ARG A 460 2.40 26.22 -9.04
N ALA A 461 3.33 25.34 -9.38
CA ALA A 461 3.54 24.86 -10.73
C ALA A 461 2.53 23.79 -11.20
N GLY A 462 1.63 23.31 -10.32
CA GLY A 462 0.67 22.25 -10.63
C GLY A 462 1.28 20.84 -10.77
N LEU A 463 2.49 20.62 -10.27
CA LEU A 463 3.27 19.39 -10.44
C LEU A 463 3.11 18.40 -9.28
N TYR A 464 2.33 18.78 -8.24
CA TYR A 464 2.30 18.00 -6.99
C TYR A 464 1.77 16.59 -7.17
N ASP A 465 0.75 16.41 -8.02
CA ASP A 465 0.10 15.11 -8.23
C ASP A 465 0.88 14.20 -9.19
N ASP A 466 1.77 14.77 -10.02
CA ASP A 466 2.64 14.03 -10.93
C ASP A 466 3.87 13.45 -10.21
N ILE A 467 4.18 13.97 -9.03
CA ILE A 467 5.34 13.59 -8.22
C ILE A 467 4.88 12.65 -7.10
N TRP A 468 5.50 11.46 -7.03
CA TRP A 468 5.16 10.49 -5.99
C TRP A 468 5.63 10.95 -4.60
N GLN A 469 6.85 11.53 -4.50
CA GLN A 469 7.40 12.09 -3.28
C GLN A 469 8.40 13.20 -3.61
N ALA A 470 8.31 14.34 -2.91
CA ALA A 470 9.28 15.42 -2.95
C ALA A 470 9.61 15.93 -1.56
N PHE A 471 10.87 16.32 -1.35
CA PHE A 471 11.37 16.86 -0.08
C PHE A 471 12.71 17.56 -0.24
N ALA A 472 13.05 18.38 0.77
CA ALA A 472 14.38 18.94 0.95
C ALA A 472 15.21 18.09 1.93
N VAL A 473 16.53 18.13 1.77
CA VAL A 473 17.55 17.52 2.65
C VAL A 473 18.55 18.59 3.04
N LEU A 474 18.84 18.74 4.33
CA LEU A 474 19.88 19.65 4.79
C LEU A 474 21.21 18.91 4.87
N LEU A 475 22.10 19.17 3.91
CA LEU A 475 23.40 18.49 3.85
C LEU A 475 24.34 19.00 4.94
N PRO A 476 25.17 18.13 5.57
CA PRO A 476 26.10 18.50 6.62
C PRO A 476 27.37 19.21 6.06
N VAL A 477 27.20 19.96 4.98
CA VAL A 477 28.27 20.67 4.25
C VAL A 477 27.96 22.14 4.27
N ARG A 478 28.98 22.94 4.63
CA ARG A 478 28.94 24.40 4.51
C ARG A 478 29.78 24.85 3.32
N THR A 479 29.24 25.77 2.56
CA THR A 479 29.92 26.33 1.38
C THR A 479 30.09 27.83 1.48
N VAL A 480 31.07 28.32 0.74
CA VAL A 480 31.30 29.77 0.61
C VAL A 480 30.20 30.35 -0.28
N GLY A 481 29.54 31.39 0.19
CA GLY A 481 28.63 32.23 -0.56
C GLY A 481 29.09 33.70 -0.51
N VAL A 482 28.53 34.49 -1.41
CA VAL A 482 28.68 35.94 -1.41
C VAL A 482 27.28 36.53 -1.40
N MET A 483 26.94 37.24 -0.33
CA MET A 483 25.66 37.95 -0.20
C MET A 483 25.94 39.43 0.03
N GLY A 484 25.63 40.24 -0.98
CA GLY A 484 26.11 41.61 -1.02
C GLY A 484 27.64 41.65 -1.03
N ASP A 485 28.27 42.43 -0.13
CA ASP A 485 29.70 42.58 -0.03
C ASP A 485 30.39 41.61 0.96
N PHE A 486 29.62 40.67 1.54
CA PHE A 486 30.12 39.76 2.58
C PHE A 486 30.17 38.32 2.11
N ARG A 487 31.22 37.60 2.57
CA ARG A 487 31.29 36.15 2.45
C ARG A 487 30.43 35.51 3.52
N THR A 488 29.64 34.49 3.12
CA THR A 488 28.87 33.63 4.01
C THR A 488 29.39 32.21 3.99
N TYR A 489 29.15 31.46 5.08
CA TYR A 489 29.49 30.04 5.20
C TYR A 489 28.24 29.29 5.68
N ASP A 490 27.37 28.99 4.74
CA ASP A 490 26.03 28.45 5.02
C ASP A 490 25.86 27.03 4.46
N PHE A 491 24.77 26.39 4.83
CA PHE A 491 24.46 25.02 4.45
C PHE A 491 24.09 24.90 2.97
N VAL A 492 24.25 23.67 2.49
CA VAL A 492 23.73 23.21 1.19
C VAL A 492 22.40 22.50 1.40
N VAL A 493 21.40 22.82 0.62
CA VAL A 493 20.12 22.09 0.56
C VAL A 493 20.11 21.22 -0.68
N GLY A 494 19.90 19.92 -0.48
CA GLY A 494 19.56 18.96 -1.52
C GLY A 494 18.05 18.94 -1.75
N LEU A 495 17.63 18.96 -3.01
CA LEU A 495 16.25 18.74 -3.40
C LEU A 495 16.11 17.33 -3.97
N ARG A 496 15.09 16.61 -3.55
CA ARG A 496 14.77 15.28 -4.03
C ARG A 496 13.31 15.25 -4.46
N ALA A 497 13.03 14.82 -5.70
CA ALA A 497 11.68 14.50 -6.16
C ALA A 497 11.74 13.26 -7.04
N VAL A 498 10.80 12.34 -6.85
CA VAL A 498 10.77 11.06 -7.56
C VAL A 498 9.39 10.73 -8.10
N THR A 499 9.37 10.03 -9.22
CA THR A 499 8.21 9.30 -9.74
C THR A 499 8.33 7.83 -9.36
N SER A 500 7.24 7.22 -8.96
CA SER A 500 7.16 5.80 -8.64
C SER A 500 5.72 5.33 -8.73
N THR A 501 5.51 4.04 -8.93
CA THR A 501 4.18 3.41 -8.87
C THR A 501 3.95 2.74 -7.51
N ASP A 502 4.99 2.17 -6.93
CA ASP A 502 4.88 1.29 -5.75
C ASP A 502 5.94 1.59 -4.66
N GLY A 503 6.87 2.51 -4.92
CA GLY A 503 7.99 2.82 -4.04
C GLY A 503 9.12 1.78 -4.05
N MET A 504 8.98 0.67 -4.79
CA MET A 504 10.04 -0.33 -4.93
C MET A 504 11.10 0.12 -5.92
N THR A 505 10.67 0.68 -7.04
CA THR A 505 11.52 1.36 -8.03
C THR A 505 11.10 2.82 -8.15
N ALA A 506 12.03 3.71 -8.41
CA ALA A 506 11.76 5.13 -8.58
C ALA A 506 12.80 5.78 -9.49
N ASP A 507 12.35 6.73 -10.30
CA ASP A 507 13.20 7.63 -11.06
C ASP A 507 13.07 9.06 -10.52
N PHE A 508 14.13 9.87 -10.68
CA PHE A 508 14.02 11.28 -10.36
C PHE A 508 13.00 11.98 -11.27
N TYR A 509 12.28 12.94 -10.73
CA TYR A 509 11.36 13.75 -11.52
C TYR A 509 12.15 14.74 -12.40
N PRO A 510 11.98 14.77 -13.74
CA PRO A 510 12.78 15.59 -14.63
C PRO A 510 12.26 17.03 -14.69
N PHE A 511 12.51 17.84 -13.63
CA PHE A 511 12.14 19.23 -13.62
C PHE A 511 12.83 20.03 -14.74
N ASP A 512 12.15 21.02 -15.26
CA ASP A 512 12.78 22.08 -16.05
C ASP A 512 13.82 22.82 -15.16
N MET A 513 14.99 23.08 -15.71
CA MET A 513 16.07 23.79 -14.99
C MET A 513 15.69 25.22 -14.62
N ALA A 514 14.77 25.86 -15.35
CA ALA A 514 14.23 27.15 -14.97
C ALA A 514 13.39 27.07 -13.68
N PHE A 515 12.61 25.98 -13.50
CA PHE A 515 11.90 25.72 -12.26
C PHE A 515 12.86 25.53 -11.08
N ILE A 516 13.90 24.68 -11.25
CA ILE A 516 14.91 24.45 -10.21
C ILE A 516 15.65 25.76 -9.88
N GLY A 517 15.95 26.60 -10.88
CA GLY A 517 16.55 27.92 -10.68
C GLY A 517 15.67 28.87 -9.87
N ALA A 518 14.36 28.89 -10.13
CA ALA A 518 13.40 29.68 -9.37
C ALA A 518 13.29 29.20 -7.92
N VAL A 519 13.19 27.89 -7.69
CA VAL A 519 13.20 27.30 -6.35
C VAL A 519 14.50 27.66 -5.59
N ALA A 520 15.65 27.51 -6.23
CA ALA A 520 16.95 27.81 -5.63
C ALA A 520 17.05 29.30 -5.24
N THR A 521 16.60 30.20 -6.11
CA THR A 521 16.58 31.65 -5.83
C THR A 521 15.70 31.96 -4.63
N ARG A 522 14.52 31.37 -4.58
CA ARG A 522 13.58 31.55 -3.48
C ARG A 522 14.13 31.01 -2.16
N LEU A 523 14.73 29.81 -2.19
CA LEU A 523 15.37 29.19 -1.02
C LEU A 523 16.47 30.05 -0.42
N ILE A 524 17.39 30.56 -1.26
CA ILE A 524 18.52 31.38 -0.81
C ILE A 524 18.05 32.72 -0.22
N ASN A 525 16.97 33.29 -0.77
CA ASN A 525 16.45 34.58 -0.29
C ASN A 525 15.58 34.48 0.97
N GLU A 526 14.80 33.40 1.11
CA GLU A 526 13.82 33.25 2.20
C GLU A 526 14.36 32.44 3.39
N VAL A 527 15.30 31.50 3.17
CA VAL A 527 15.78 30.60 4.20
C VAL A 527 17.19 30.98 4.64
N LYS A 528 17.28 31.68 5.79
CA LYS A 528 18.58 32.04 6.37
C LYS A 528 19.41 30.80 6.70
N GLY A 529 20.70 30.85 6.39
CA GLY A 529 21.62 29.72 6.63
C GLY A 529 21.76 28.76 5.45
N VAL A 530 21.21 29.10 4.29
CA VAL A 530 21.35 28.37 3.02
C VAL A 530 21.94 29.30 1.96
N ASN A 531 23.01 28.86 1.31
CA ASN A 531 23.64 29.62 0.21
C ASN A 531 23.85 28.77 -1.06
N ARG A 532 23.44 27.50 -1.04
CA ARG A 532 23.58 26.61 -2.21
C ARG A 532 22.48 25.56 -2.24
N VAL A 533 21.99 25.27 -3.45
CA VAL A 533 20.97 24.26 -3.73
C VAL A 533 21.51 23.26 -4.75
N VAL A 534 21.27 21.97 -4.55
CA VAL A 534 21.59 20.88 -5.48
C VAL A 534 20.33 20.03 -5.70
N TYR A 535 20.24 19.38 -6.85
CA TYR A 535 19.14 18.46 -7.17
C TYR A 535 19.67 17.04 -7.34
N ASP A 536 19.05 16.07 -6.65
CA ASP A 536 19.41 14.66 -6.69
C ASP A 536 18.74 13.97 -7.87
N VAL A 537 19.54 13.51 -8.84
CA VAL A 537 19.13 12.82 -10.08
C VAL A 537 19.32 11.31 -10.04
N THR A 538 19.41 10.73 -8.84
CA THR A 538 19.67 9.30 -8.67
C THR A 538 18.38 8.48 -8.71
N SER A 539 18.36 7.41 -9.52
CA SER A 539 17.25 6.45 -9.56
C SER A 539 17.33 5.41 -8.43
N LYS A 540 16.23 4.76 -8.13
CA LYS A 540 16.17 3.61 -7.21
C LYS A 540 15.83 2.34 -8.00
N PRO A 541 16.68 1.30 -8.04
CA PRO A 541 18.06 1.28 -7.55
C PRO A 541 19.00 2.15 -8.40
N PRO A 542 20.27 2.47 -8.02
CA PRO A 542 20.96 1.98 -6.82
C PRO A 542 20.71 2.79 -5.55
N GLY A 543 20.22 4.04 -5.67
CA GLY A 543 19.87 4.84 -4.50
C GLY A 543 18.60 4.38 -3.80
N THR A 544 18.30 4.98 -2.66
CA THR A 544 16.99 4.92 -2.00
C THR A 544 16.19 6.19 -2.30
N ILE A 545 14.91 6.23 -1.94
CA ILE A 545 14.12 7.45 -2.09
C ILE A 545 14.54 8.45 -1.01
N GLU A 546 14.48 8.04 0.26
CA GLU A 546 15.03 8.84 1.37
C GLU A 546 16.57 8.76 1.39
N TRP A 547 17.22 9.74 1.99
CA TRP A 547 18.68 9.82 2.05
C TRP A 547 19.29 9.05 3.22
N GLU A 548 18.53 8.90 4.33
CA GLU A 548 18.92 8.09 5.49
C GLU A 548 17.89 7.02 5.82
#